data_50a86f5db03c2861a7ee7d4a6eedfa4a
#
_entry.id   50a86f5db03c2861a7ee7d4a6eedfa4a
#
_cell.length_a   1.000
_cell.length_b   1.000
_cell.length_c   1.000
_cell.angle_alpha   90.00
_cell.angle_beta   90.00
_cell.angle_gamma   90.00
#
_symmetry.space_group_name_H-M   'P 1'
#
loop_
_entity.id
_entity.type
_entity.pdbx_description
1 polymer ?
#
loop_
_entity_poly.entity_id
_entity_poly.type
_entity_poly.pdbx_seq_one_letter_code
_entity_poly.pdbx_strand_id
1 'polypeptide(L)'
;SRSRYWYDTRPTLRKTVTDRASQIADADVVREIETRLRKCKKESPFAGLHICPASSLDVPDEQAARLVLLRPTETHTVNKVDSAAMTAAVDVLNNRGSNTPRIYRNMLLFVAADAGLMNDLQQDVRLYLAWQSIQNDRESLNLDAAQNRETESSLRAAHDTVDAHLREAYCWLLIPYVDKAADVKTVQWEMPRIGGDESIVTKAAKKARTDEAVIPRWAPMLLKMELDSLLWASSDHLPVSAPCL
;
A
#
# COMPACT_ATOMS: atom_id res chain seq x y z
N SER A 1 53.46 10.43 -35.23
CA SER A 1 52.72 10.69 -33.97
C SER A 1 52.20 9.33 -33.45
N ARG A 2 52.77 8.90 -32.32
CA ARG A 2 52.32 7.68 -31.66
C ARG A 2 51.19 8.03 -30.71
N SER A 3 49.94 7.63 -31.02
CA SER A 3 48.80 7.72 -30.10
C SER A 3 49.01 6.73 -28.96
N ARG A 4 49.12 7.17 -27.73
CA ARG A 4 49.12 6.31 -26.53
C ARG A 4 47.68 6.20 -26.03
N TYR A 5 47.16 5.02 -26.01
CA TYR A 5 45.89 4.73 -25.38
C TYR A 5 46.15 4.35 -23.90
N TRP A 6 45.50 5.08 -23.00
CA TRP A 6 45.52 4.75 -21.58
C TRP A 6 44.25 3.96 -21.29
N TYR A 7 44.41 2.74 -20.85
CA TYR A 7 43.29 1.97 -20.31
C TYR A 7 43.12 2.37 -18.85
N ASP A 8 42.03 3.04 -18.53
CA ASP A 8 41.61 3.24 -17.16
C ASP A 8 41.07 1.91 -16.63
N THR A 9 41.72 1.39 -15.61
CA THR A 9 41.28 0.13 -14.92
C THR A 9 40.18 0.39 -13.94
N ARG A 10 39.78 1.64 -13.75
CA ARG A 10 38.65 1.98 -12.87
C ARG A 10 37.32 1.53 -13.52
N PRO A 11 36.44 0.84 -12.79
CA PRO A 11 35.13 0.50 -13.29
C PRO A 11 34.36 1.78 -13.64
N THR A 12 33.64 1.76 -14.75
CA THR A 12 32.76 2.87 -15.11
C THR A 12 31.72 3.07 -14.02
N LEU A 13 31.26 4.29 -13.81
CA LEU A 13 30.24 4.62 -12.82
C LEU A 13 29.00 3.71 -12.96
N ARG A 14 28.55 3.42 -14.19
CA ARG A 14 27.46 2.48 -14.48
C ARG A 14 27.72 1.07 -13.97
N LYS A 15 28.94 0.55 -14.17
CA LYS A 15 29.31 -0.77 -13.65
C LYS A 15 29.28 -0.79 -12.14
N THR A 16 29.83 0.24 -11.50
CA THR A 16 29.81 0.39 -10.03
C THR A 16 28.37 0.39 -9.49
N VAL A 17 27.44 1.11 -10.15
CA VAL A 17 26.00 1.10 -9.77
C VAL A 17 25.41 -0.29 -9.86
N THR A 18 25.61 -0.97 -11.00
CA THR A 18 25.08 -2.34 -11.21
C THR A 18 25.62 -3.33 -10.19
N ASP A 19 26.92 -3.28 -9.92
CA ASP A 19 27.56 -4.15 -8.94
C ASP A 19 27.02 -3.88 -7.52
N ARG A 20 26.85 -2.62 -7.14
CA ARG A 20 26.27 -2.25 -5.84
C ARG A 20 24.80 -2.64 -5.75
N ALA A 21 24.01 -2.40 -6.79
CA ALA A 21 22.60 -2.77 -6.82
C ALA A 21 22.38 -4.28 -6.60
N SER A 22 23.26 -5.11 -7.18
CA SER A 22 23.21 -6.56 -7.01
C SER A 22 23.58 -7.05 -5.60
N GLN A 23 24.28 -6.23 -4.81
CA GLN A 23 24.68 -6.54 -3.43
C GLN A 23 23.70 -6.07 -2.37
N ILE A 24 22.70 -5.27 -2.74
CA ILE A 24 21.71 -4.75 -1.79
C ILE A 24 20.79 -5.89 -1.34
N ALA A 25 20.71 -6.07 -0.02
CA ALA A 25 19.87 -7.10 0.57
C ALA A 25 18.38 -6.78 0.42
N ASP A 26 17.56 -7.82 0.23
CA ASP A 26 16.09 -7.67 0.11
C ASP A 26 15.48 -6.97 1.33
N ALA A 27 16.02 -7.20 2.52
CA ALA A 27 15.58 -6.53 3.73
C ALA A 27 15.75 -5.00 3.69
N ASP A 28 16.80 -4.49 3.04
CA ASP A 28 17.03 -3.06 2.89
C ASP A 28 16.07 -2.46 1.86
N VAL A 29 15.76 -3.21 0.80
CA VAL A 29 14.75 -2.83 -0.20
C VAL A 29 13.37 -2.72 0.45
N VAL A 30 12.95 -3.73 1.21
CA VAL A 30 11.66 -3.71 1.92
C VAL A 30 11.60 -2.54 2.90
N ARG A 31 12.68 -2.30 3.65
CA ARG A 31 12.77 -1.20 4.62
C ARG A 31 12.63 0.17 3.95
N GLU A 32 13.24 0.38 2.78
CA GLU A 32 13.11 1.62 2.03
C GLU A 32 11.67 1.84 1.54
N ILE A 33 11.03 0.79 1.01
CA ILE A 33 9.62 0.84 0.59
C ILE A 33 8.72 1.20 1.78
N GLU A 34 8.87 0.52 2.92
CA GLU A 34 8.12 0.83 4.14
C GLU A 34 8.35 2.26 4.62
N THR A 35 9.61 2.75 4.55
CA THR A 35 9.97 4.13 4.93
C THR A 35 9.24 5.16 4.05
N ARG A 36 9.12 4.89 2.76
CA ARG A 36 8.36 5.75 1.84
C ARG A 36 6.84 5.66 2.09
N LEU A 37 6.30 4.47 2.32
CA LEU A 37 4.89 4.29 2.67
C LEU A 37 4.51 5.08 3.94
N ARG A 38 5.37 5.10 4.95
CA ARG A 38 5.14 5.86 6.20
C ARG A 38 5.05 7.38 6.01
N LYS A 39 5.41 7.90 4.85
CA LYS A 39 5.17 9.30 4.48
C LYS A 39 3.72 9.57 4.03
N CYS A 40 2.93 8.53 3.76
CA CYS A 40 1.52 8.67 3.42
C CYS A 40 0.75 9.33 4.57
N LYS A 41 -0.13 10.24 4.22
CA LYS A 41 -0.95 10.96 5.19
C LYS A 41 -2.38 10.43 5.16
N LYS A 42 -3.00 10.44 6.33
CA LYS A 42 -4.41 10.10 6.46
C LYS A 42 -5.29 11.12 5.73
N GLU A 43 -6.30 10.62 5.03
CA GLU A 43 -7.29 11.43 4.33
C GLU A 43 -8.72 10.97 4.64
N SER A 44 -9.67 11.89 4.55
CA SER A 44 -11.10 11.56 4.64
C SER A 44 -11.50 10.61 3.50
N PRO A 45 -12.33 9.58 3.74
CA PRO A 45 -13.22 9.39 4.91
C PRO A 45 -12.57 8.60 6.07
N PHE A 46 -11.29 8.23 5.98
CA PHE A 46 -10.67 7.37 6.98
C PHE A 46 -10.34 8.13 8.27
N ALA A 47 -10.81 7.64 9.40
CA ALA A 47 -10.46 8.12 10.73
C ALA A 47 -9.06 7.65 11.15
N GLY A 48 -8.59 6.51 10.63
CA GLY A 48 -7.27 5.94 10.89
C GLY A 48 -6.57 5.44 9.62
N LEU A 49 -5.24 5.55 9.61
CA LEU A 49 -4.37 4.99 8.60
C LEU A 49 -3.31 4.15 9.29
N HIS A 50 -3.23 2.87 8.95
CA HIS A 50 -2.27 1.91 9.49
C HIS A 50 -1.36 1.44 8.37
N ILE A 51 -0.07 1.69 8.51
CA ILE A 51 0.92 1.45 7.46
C ILE A 51 1.82 0.30 7.87
N CYS A 52 1.83 -0.78 7.10
CA CYS A 52 2.65 -1.95 7.30
C CYS A 52 2.55 -2.47 8.75
N PRO A 53 1.34 -2.78 9.28
CA PRO A 53 1.21 -3.28 10.64
C PRO A 53 2.03 -4.56 10.81
N ALA A 54 2.71 -4.69 11.95
CA ALA A 54 3.49 -5.88 12.26
C ALA A 54 2.59 -7.04 12.71
N SER A 55 1.44 -6.69 13.28
CA SER A 55 0.43 -7.63 13.75
C SER A 55 -0.98 -7.01 13.71
N SER A 56 -2.00 -7.83 13.86
CA SER A 56 -3.40 -7.37 13.97
C SER A 56 -3.65 -6.48 15.20
N LEU A 57 -2.76 -6.49 16.21
CA LEU A 57 -2.80 -5.58 17.37
C LEU A 57 -2.56 -4.11 17.00
N ASP A 58 -1.76 -3.86 15.96
CA ASP A 58 -1.40 -2.50 15.54
C ASP A 58 -2.57 -1.74 14.91
N VAL A 59 -3.67 -2.45 14.65
CA VAL A 59 -4.90 -1.90 14.09
C VAL A 59 -5.99 -1.91 15.16
N PRO A 60 -6.33 -0.76 15.78
CA PRO A 60 -7.37 -0.65 16.80
C PRO A 60 -8.73 -1.15 16.32
N ASP A 61 -9.52 -1.69 17.24
CA ASP A 61 -10.87 -2.15 16.98
C ASP A 61 -11.87 -1.08 17.46
N GLU A 62 -12.20 -0.15 16.57
CA GLU A 62 -13.02 1.02 16.87
C GLU A 62 -14.10 1.22 15.78
N GLN A 63 -15.18 1.86 16.16
CA GLN A 63 -16.30 2.17 15.27
C GLN A 63 -15.98 3.38 14.38
N ALA A 64 -14.94 3.26 13.56
CA ALA A 64 -14.51 4.31 12.65
C ALA A 64 -13.76 3.69 11.45
N ALA A 65 -14.05 4.18 10.25
CA ALA A 65 -13.44 3.67 9.03
C ALA A 65 -11.91 3.83 9.05
N ARG A 66 -11.20 2.76 8.78
CA ARG A 66 -9.74 2.70 8.80
C ARG A 66 -9.20 2.08 7.52
N LEU A 67 -8.10 2.65 7.05
CA LEU A 67 -7.37 2.11 5.91
C LEU A 67 -6.08 1.45 6.41
N VAL A 68 -5.84 0.23 5.94
CA VAL A 68 -4.62 -0.54 6.24
C VAL A 68 -3.81 -0.67 4.94
N LEU A 69 -2.60 -0.12 4.91
CA LEU A 69 -1.64 -0.40 3.84
C LEU A 69 -0.84 -1.64 4.22
N LEU A 70 -0.99 -2.71 3.46
CA LEU A 70 -0.31 -3.98 3.70
C LEU A 70 1.19 -3.86 3.42
N ARG A 71 1.97 -4.80 3.94
CA ARG A 71 3.44 -4.81 3.78
C ARG A 71 3.85 -5.05 2.32
N PRO A 72 5.04 -4.61 1.92
CA PRO A 72 5.56 -4.89 0.58
C PRO A 72 5.69 -6.39 0.25
N THR A 73 5.78 -7.25 1.27
CA THR A 73 5.82 -8.71 1.12
C THR A 73 4.43 -9.34 0.99
N GLU A 74 3.38 -8.61 1.34
CA GLU A 74 1.98 -9.03 1.32
C GLU A 74 1.33 -8.55 0.02
N THR A 75 1.71 -9.17 -1.09
CA THR A 75 1.25 -8.77 -2.43
C THR A 75 0.01 -9.55 -2.86
N HIS A 76 -0.76 -8.94 -3.77
CA HIS A 76 -1.89 -9.56 -4.43
C HIS A 76 -1.60 -9.82 -5.90
N THR A 77 -2.20 -10.87 -6.43
CA THR A 77 -2.17 -11.22 -7.86
C THR A 77 -3.60 -11.41 -8.34
N VAL A 78 -3.92 -10.91 -9.51
CA VAL A 78 -5.24 -11.10 -10.14
C VAL A 78 -5.69 -12.57 -10.07
N ASN A 79 -6.94 -12.77 -9.72
CA ASN A 79 -7.59 -14.10 -9.63
C ASN A 79 -6.98 -15.09 -8.62
N LYS A 80 -6.08 -14.65 -7.74
CA LYS A 80 -5.52 -15.48 -6.69
C LYS A 80 -6.18 -15.19 -5.35
N VAL A 81 -7.15 -16.03 -4.98
CA VAL A 81 -7.94 -15.86 -3.75
C VAL A 81 -7.09 -16.02 -2.48
N ASP A 82 -6.05 -16.83 -2.53
CA ASP A 82 -5.14 -17.17 -1.42
C ASP A 82 -3.79 -16.43 -1.51
N SER A 83 -3.79 -15.18 -1.97
CA SER A 83 -2.59 -14.35 -1.99
C SER A 83 -2.11 -13.98 -0.58
N ALA A 84 -0.82 -13.62 -0.45
CA ALA A 84 -0.26 -13.17 0.83
C ALA A 84 -1.01 -11.95 1.39
N ALA A 85 -1.46 -11.04 0.51
CA ALA A 85 -2.30 -9.92 0.89
C ALA A 85 -3.65 -10.36 1.49
N MET A 86 -4.29 -11.36 0.88
CA MET A 86 -5.56 -11.87 1.40
C MET A 86 -5.39 -12.55 2.75
N THR A 87 -4.32 -13.34 2.93
CA THR A 87 -4.02 -13.97 4.22
C THR A 87 -3.83 -12.94 5.31
N ALA A 88 -3.03 -11.88 5.05
CA ALA A 88 -2.81 -10.79 5.99
C ALA A 88 -4.08 -9.98 6.27
N ALA A 89 -4.86 -9.66 5.23
CA ALA A 89 -6.11 -8.92 5.38
C ALA A 89 -7.14 -9.70 6.20
N VAL A 90 -7.27 -11.01 5.98
CA VAL A 90 -8.17 -11.89 6.73
C VAL A 90 -7.74 -11.99 8.21
N ASP A 91 -6.44 -12.09 8.49
CA ASP A 91 -5.95 -12.10 9.87
C ASP A 91 -6.31 -10.81 10.59
N VAL A 92 -5.98 -9.65 10.02
CA VAL A 92 -6.30 -8.33 10.60
C VAL A 92 -7.80 -8.11 10.72
N LEU A 93 -8.60 -8.61 9.77
CA LEU A 93 -10.05 -8.49 9.78
C LEU A 93 -10.70 -9.29 10.92
N ASN A 94 -10.18 -10.48 11.19
CA ASN A 94 -10.78 -11.38 12.15
C ASN A 94 -10.24 -11.18 13.58
N ASN A 95 -9.00 -10.77 13.72
CA ASN A 95 -8.29 -10.74 14.98
C ASN A 95 -7.87 -9.33 15.41
N ARG A 96 -7.86 -9.13 16.73
CA ARG A 96 -7.23 -8.02 17.42
C ARG A 96 -6.15 -8.58 18.35
N GLY A 97 -5.04 -9.06 17.76
CA GLY A 97 -4.02 -9.81 18.49
C GLY A 97 -4.32 -11.31 18.56
N SER A 98 -3.52 -12.03 19.32
CA SER A 98 -3.37 -13.48 19.24
C SER A 98 -4.62 -14.31 19.53
N ASN A 99 -5.63 -13.84 20.25
CA ASN A 99 -6.81 -14.64 20.61
C ASN A 99 -8.08 -13.80 20.83
N THR A 100 -8.10 -12.57 20.35
CA THR A 100 -9.26 -11.70 20.56
C THR A 100 -9.92 -11.43 19.22
N PRO A 101 -11.16 -11.90 18.99
CA PRO A 101 -11.88 -11.59 17.75
C PRO A 101 -12.16 -10.09 17.64
N ARG A 102 -12.11 -9.58 16.42
CA ARG A 102 -12.45 -8.20 16.10
C ARG A 102 -13.96 -8.03 16.03
N ILE A 103 -14.48 -6.95 16.61
CA ILE A 103 -15.89 -6.59 16.63
C ILE A 103 -16.28 -5.79 15.39
N TYR A 104 -15.52 -4.70 15.11
CA TYR A 104 -15.84 -3.74 14.04
C TYR A 104 -15.15 -4.10 12.72
N ARG A 105 -15.43 -5.31 12.20
CA ARG A 105 -14.82 -5.81 10.96
C ARG A 105 -15.19 -4.97 9.73
N ASN A 106 -16.40 -4.43 9.69
CA ASN A 106 -16.89 -3.57 8.60
C ASN A 106 -16.23 -2.18 8.54
N MET A 107 -15.37 -1.85 9.49
CA MET A 107 -14.67 -0.56 9.54
C MET A 107 -13.28 -0.62 8.89
N LEU A 108 -12.88 -1.75 8.31
CA LEU A 108 -11.55 -1.93 7.73
C LEU A 108 -11.61 -2.07 6.22
N LEU A 109 -10.75 -1.30 5.54
CA LEU A 109 -10.37 -1.48 4.15
C LEU A 109 -8.86 -1.67 4.06
N PHE A 110 -8.41 -2.41 3.03
CA PHE A 110 -7.00 -2.69 2.87
C PHE A 110 -6.51 -2.27 1.49
N VAL A 111 -5.25 -1.84 1.41
CA VAL A 111 -4.58 -1.63 0.13
C VAL A 111 -3.37 -2.54 0.05
N ALA A 112 -3.30 -3.30 -1.03
CA ALA A 112 -2.21 -4.21 -1.33
C ALA A 112 -1.47 -3.80 -2.60
N ALA A 113 -0.20 -4.18 -2.68
CA ALA A 113 0.56 -4.05 -3.90
C ALA A 113 0.29 -5.22 -4.86
N ASP A 114 0.37 -4.93 -6.16
CA ASP A 114 0.40 -5.96 -7.20
C ASP A 114 1.75 -6.67 -7.20
N ALA A 115 1.75 -7.99 -7.27
CA ALA A 115 2.97 -8.80 -7.20
C ALA A 115 3.94 -8.54 -8.37
N GLY A 116 3.43 -8.31 -9.57
CA GLY A 116 4.26 -8.00 -10.75
C GLY A 116 4.91 -6.62 -10.61
N LEU A 117 4.10 -5.59 -10.34
CA LEU A 117 4.59 -4.22 -10.17
C LEU A 117 5.51 -4.08 -8.95
N MET A 118 5.32 -4.89 -7.91
CA MET A 118 6.23 -4.89 -6.75
C MET A 118 7.63 -5.40 -7.13
N ASN A 119 7.74 -6.39 -8.02
CA ASN A 119 9.04 -6.85 -8.49
C ASN A 119 9.81 -5.75 -9.23
N ASP A 120 9.12 -4.99 -10.09
CA ASP A 120 9.72 -3.86 -10.81
C ASP A 120 10.14 -2.75 -9.83
N LEU A 121 9.27 -2.39 -8.89
CA LEU A 121 9.58 -1.43 -7.84
C LEU A 121 10.82 -1.84 -7.02
N GLN A 122 10.96 -3.10 -6.68
CA GLN A 122 12.12 -3.60 -5.94
C GLN A 122 13.43 -3.41 -6.71
N GLN A 123 13.42 -3.54 -8.05
CA GLN A 123 14.59 -3.26 -8.88
C GLN A 123 14.94 -1.77 -8.87
N ASP A 124 13.94 -0.90 -8.97
CA ASP A 124 14.15 0.55 -8.92
C ASP A 124 14.69 1.00 -7.56
N VAL A 125 14.19 0.41 -6.47
CA VAL A 125 14.69 0.68 -5.12
C VAL A 125 16.15 0.23 -4.98
N ARG A 126 16.55 -0.92 -5.56
CA ARG A 126 17.96 -1.33 -5.57
C ARG A 126 18.84 -0.30 -6.29
N LEU A 127 18.39 0.18 -7.46
CA LEU A 127 19.11 1.23 -8.20
C LEU A 127 19.20 2.52 -7.39
N TYR A 128 18.12 2.95 -6.78
CA TYR A 128 18.10 4.13 -5.92
C TYR A 128 19.10 4.01 -4.76
N LEU A 129 19.07 2.89 -4.03
CA LEU A 129 19.99 2.66 -2.91
C LEU A 129 21.45 2.54 -3.37
N ALA A 130 21.71 1.99 -4.55
CA ALA A 130 23.05 1.95 -5.14
C ALA A 130 23.57 3.37 -5.45
N TRP A 131 22.75 4.22 -6.07
CA TRP A 131 23.09 5.61 -6.31
C TRP A 131 23.32 6.39 -5.01
N GLN A 132 22.47 6.17 -4.01
CA GLN A 132 22.60 6.77 -2.69
C GLN A 132 23.93 6.37 -2.02
N SER A 133 24.28 5.09 -2.11
CA SER A 133 25.57 4.58 -1.61
C SER A 133 26.77 5.24 -2.31
N ILE A 134 26.71 5.40 -3.65
CA ILE A 134 27.77 6.08 -4.41
C ILE A 134 27.88 7.55 -4.00
N GLN A 135 26.75 8.23 -3.84
CA GLN A 135 26.73 9.63 -3.37
C GLN A 135 27.35 9.79 -1.99
N ASN A 136 27.12 8.85 -1.08
CA ASN A 136 27.72 8.85 0.26
C ASN A 136 29.24 8.61 0.20
N ASP A 137 29.70 7.78 -0.73
CA ASP A 137 31.10 7.36 -0.90
C ASP A 137 31.87 8.21 -1.93
N ARG A 138 31.32 9.34 -2.39
CA ARG A 138 31.87 10.15 -3.48
C ARG A 138 33.35 10.54 -3.30
N GLU A 139 33.73 10.81 -2.06
CA GLU A 139 35.11 11.19 -1.73
C GLU A 139 36.06 9.99 -1.82
N SER A 140 35.65 8.85 -1.28
CA SER A 140 36.44 7.62 -1.31
C SER A 140 36.58 7.04 -2.72
N LEU A 141 35.59 7.27 -3.57
CA LEU A 141 35.62 6.90 -4.98
C LEU A 141 36.41 7.87 -5.86
N ASN A 142 36.83 9.03 -5.32
CA ASN A 142 37.48 10.09 -6.05
C ASN A 142 36.77 10.47 -7.36
N LEU A 143 35.45 10.69 -7.27
CA LEU A 143 34.64 11.06 -8.42
C LEU A 143 35.05 12.48 -8.91
N ASP A 144 35.18 12.61 -10.23
CA ASP A 144 35.39 13.92 -10.83
C ASP A 144 34.10 14.77 -10.84
N ALA A 145 34.22 16.06 -11.23
CA ALA A 145 33.08 16.97 -11.22
C ALA A 145 31.92 16.58 -12.17
N ALA A 146 32.22 15.86 -13.26
CA ALA A 146 31.21 15.37 -14.18
C ALA A 146 30.47 14.14 -13.58
N GLN A 147 31.24 13.21 -13.02
CA GLN A 147 30.71 12.03 -12.33
C GLN A 147 29.88 12.41 -11.09
N ASN A 148 30.24 13.40 -10.33
CA ASN A 148 29.47 13.92 -9.21
C ASN A 148 28.11 14.46 -9.69
N ARG A 149 28.08 15.25 -10.77
CA ARG A 149 26.82 15.76 -11.36
C ARG A 149 25.95 14.63 -11.91
N GLU A 150 26.54 13.63 -12.56
CA GLU A 150 25.84 12.44 -13.05
C GLU A 150 25.23 11.67 -11.87
N THR A 151 25.97 11.47 -10.79
CA THR A 151 25.48 10.77 -9.59
C THR A 151 24.29 11.52 -8.96
N GLU A 152 24.39 12.83 -8.78
CA GLU A 152 23.31 13.64 -8.20
C GLU A 152 22.04 13.62 -9.07
N SER A 153 22.21 13.76 -10.40
CA SER A 153 21.07 13.73 -11.32
C SER A 153 20.41 12.35 -11.39
N SER A 154 21.21 11.28 -11.41
CA SER A 154 20.73 9.90 -11.45
C SER A 154 20.07 9.49 -10.13
N LEU A 155 20.62 9.92 -8.98
CA LEU A 155 19.99 9.68 -7.68
C LEU A 155 18.61 10.36 -7.59
N ARG A 156 18.49 11.59 -8.08
CA ARG A 156 17.20 12.30 -8.11
C ARG A 156 16.20 11.62 -9.02
N ALA A 157 16.62 11.26 -10.23
CA ALA A 157 15.76 10.53 -11.18
C ALA A 157 15.31 9.18 -10.62
N ALA A 158 16.22 8.42 -10.00
CA ALA A 158 15.88 7.14 -9.36
C ALA A 158 14.91 7.34 -8.18
N HIS A 159 15.09 8.40 -7.38
CA HIS A 159 14.16 8.75 -6.30
C HIS A 159 12.74 8.98 -6.83
N ASP A 160 12.60 9.79 -7.89
CA ASP A 160 11.30 10.14 -8.49
C ASP A 160 10.64 8.91 -9.13
N THR A 161 11.44 8.04 -9.77
CA THR A 161 10.97 6.77 -10.34
C THR A 161 10.42 5.85 -9.26
N VAL A 162 11.15 5.67 -8.16
CA VAL A 162 10.67 4.85 -7.03
C VAL A 162 9.36 5.39 -6.46
N ASP A 163 9.21 6.71 -6.31
CA ASP A 163 7.97 7.30 -5.78
C ASP A 163 6.79 7.14 -6.75
N ALA A 164 7.04 7.18 -8.07
CA ALA A 164 6.02 6.93 -9.09
C ALA A 164 5.59 5.46 -9.07
N HIS A 165 6.53 4.54 -9.16
CA HIS A 165 6.23 3.10 -9.18
C HIS A 165 5.67 2.59 -7.85
N LEU A 166 6.02 3.20 -6.72
CA LEU A 166 5.38 2.91 -5.43
C LEU A 166 3.87 3.22 -5.46
N ARG A 167 3.49 4.38 -6.01
CA ARG A 167 2.08 4.74 -6.18
C ARG A 167 1.35 3.80 -7.15
N GLU A 168 2.03 3.34 -8.19
CA GLU A 168 1.48 2.42 -9.18
C GLU A 168 1.34 1.01 -8.61
N ALA A 169 2.35 0.52 -7.89
CA ALA A 169 2.37 -0.82 -7.33
C ALA A 169 1.25 -1.07 -6.31
N TYR A 170 0.94 -0.09 -5.46
CA TYR A 170 -0.16 -0.18 -4.49
C TYR A 170 -1.49 0.16 -5.16
N CYS A 171 -2.05 -0.80 -5.88
CA CYS A 171 -3.19 -0.63 -6.76
C CYS A 171 -4.39 -1.54 -6.46
N TRP A 172 -4.35 -2.40 -5.46
CA TRP A 172 -5.48 -3.25 -5.09
C TRP A 172 -6.15 -2.74 -3.82
N LEU A 173 -7.43 -2.37 -3.92
CA LEU A 173 -8.28 -2.06 -2.76
C LEU A 173 -9.06 -3.31 -2.39
N LEU A 174 -8.84 -3.85 -1.19
CA LEU A 174 -9.53 -5.04 -0.69
C LEU A 174 -10.65 -4.58 0.23
N ILE A 175 -11.89 -4.88 -0.15
CA ILE A 175 -13.11 -4.46 0.54
C ILE A 175 -13.81 -5.71 1.06
N PRO A 176 -13.86 -5.95 2.38
CA PRO A 176 -14.64 -7.04 2.94
C PRO A 176 -16.12 -6.69 2.97
N TYR A 177 -16.99 -7.61 2.54
CA TYR A 177 -18.44 -7.45 2.64
C TYR A 177 -19.10 -8.77 3.00
N VAL A 178 -20.37 -8.70 3.42
CA VAL A 178 -21.23 -9.86 3.66
C VAL A 178 -22.44 -9.73 2.77
N ASP A 179 -22.68 -10.75 1.94
CA ASP A 179 -23.89 -10.78 1.13
C ASP A 179 -25.12 -10.95 2.05
N LYS A 180 -26.00 -9.95 2.01
CA LYS A 180 -27.23 -9.92 2.81
C LYS A 180 -28.24 -11.01 2.37
N ALA A 181 -28.18 -11.41 1.09
CA ALA A 181 -29.09 -12.39 0.49
C ALA A 181 -28.62 -13.86 0.68
N ALA A 182 -27.38 -14.07 1.11
CA ALA A 182 -26.85 -15.42 1.31
C ALA A 182 -27.38 -16.05 2.61
N ASP A 183 -27.75 -17.33 2.55
CA ASP A 183 -28.18 -18.11 3.72
C ASP A 183 -27.08 -18.26 4.76
N VAL A 184 -25.82 -18.35 4.28
CA VAL A 184 -24.63 -18.40 5.13
C VAL A 184 -23.87 -17.09 5.01
N LYS A 185 -23.84 -16.32 6.08
CA LYS A 185 -23.15 -15.02 6.15
C LYS A 185 -21.64 -15.21 6.28
N THR A 186 -20.97 -15.46 5.16
CA THR A 186 -19.52 -15.50 5.07
C THR A 186 -18.99 -14.16 4.57
N VAL A 187 -17.81 -13.76 5.04
CA VAL A 187 -17.11 -12.59 4.51
C VAL A 187 -16.64 -12.90 3.11
N GLN A 188 -17.04 -12.08 2.17
CA GLN A 188 -16.58 -12.05 0.79
C GLN A 188 -15.71 -10.82 0.57
N TRP A 189 -15.02 -10.78 -0.56
CA TRP A 189 -14.07 -9.71 -0.86
C TRP A 189 -14.30 -9.16 -2.26
N GLU A 190 -14.42 -7.85 -2.35
CA GLU A 190 -14.26 -7.12 -3.59
C GLU A 190 -12.83 -6.58 -3.67
N MET A 191 -12.23 -6.69 -4.85
CA MET A 191 -10.82 -6.33 -5.05
C MET A 191 -10.66 -5.44 -6.30
N PRO A 192 -11.27 -4.23 -6.30
CA PRO A 192 -11.12 -3.32 -7.42
C PRO A 192 -9.70 -2.77 -7.50
N ARG A 193 -9.23 -2.53 -8.73
CA ARG A 193 -8.00 -1.78 -8.99
C ARG A 193 -8.22 -0.29 -8.78
N ILE A 194 -7.27 0.35 -8.12
CA ILE A 194 -7.18 1.80 -7.96
C ILE A 194 -6.04 2.35 -8.82
N GLY A 195 -6.32 3.36 -9.61
CA GLY A 195 -5.37 3.99 -10.52
C GLY A 195 -5.33 5.51 -10.37
N GLY A 196 -4.36 6.15 -11.02
CA GLY A 196 -4.15 7.60 -11.02
C GLY A 196 -2.83 8.03 -10.38
N ASP A 197 -2.44 9.29 -10.60
CA ASP A 197 -1.15 9.85 -10.16
C ASP A 197 -1.16 10.35 -8.73
N GLU A 198 -2.32 10.31 -8.08
CA GLU A 198 -2.51 10.80 -6.72
C GLU A 198 -1.88 9.86 -5.67
N SER A 199 -1.90 10.30 -4.41
CA SER A 199 -1.42 9.46 -3.31
C SER A 199 -2.21 8.15 -3.22
N ILE A 200 -1.57 7.10 -2.71
CA ILE A 200 -2.22 5.79 -2.49
C ILE A 200 -3.49 5.94 -1.67
N VAL A 201 -3.46 6.76 -0.62
CA VAL A 201 -4.61 6.99 0.29
C VAL A 201 -5.73 7.74 -0.42
N THR A 202 -5.38 8.75 -1.26
CA THR A 202 -6.36 9.51 -2.05
C THR A 202 -7.09 8.61 -3.05
N LYS A 203 -6.35 7.79 -3.79
CA LYS A 203 -6.92 6.81 -4.74
C LYS A 203 -7.88 5.84 -4.03
N ALA A 204 -7.44 5.28 -2.90
CA ALA A 204 -8.26 4.38 -2.10
C ALA A 204 -9.52 5.07 -1.57
N ALA A 205 -9.39 6.31 -1.06
CA ALA A 205 -10.52 7.09 -0.55
C ALA A 205 -11.55 7.41 -1.65
N LYS A 206 -11.09 7.79 -2.84
CA LYS A 206 -11.97 8.05 -3.99
C LYS A 206 -12.72 6.79 -4.39
N LYS A 207 -12.00 5.68 -4.57
CA LYS A 207 -12.61 4.41 -4.97
C LYS A 207 -13.60 3.90 -3.93
N ALA A 208 -13.23 3.94 -2.65
CA ALA A 208 -14.10 3.51 -1.55
C ALA A 208 -15.41 4.32 -1.48
N ARG A 209 -15.38 5.61 -1.84
CA ARG A 209 -16.60 6.44 -1.94
C ARG A 209 -17.41 6.11 -3.18
N THR A 210 -16.76 5.92 -4.34
CA THR A 210 -17.43 5.61 -5.61
C THR A 210 -18.15 4.26 -5.55
N ASP A 211 -17.55 3.27 -4.89
CA ASP A 211 -18.10 1.93 -4.72
C ASP A 211 -18.97 1.82 -3.46
N GLU A 212 -19.27 2.96 -2.79
CA GLU A 212 -20.09 3.02 -1.57
C GLU A 212 -19.59 2.12 -0.43
N ALA A 213 -18.32 1.67 -0.49
CA ALA A 213 -17.69 0.88 0.56
C ALA A 213 -17.52 1.69 1.87
N VAL A 214 -17.43 3.03 1.75
CA VAL A 214 -17.46 3.96 2.88
C VAL A 214 -18.38 5.12 2.52
N ILE A 215 -19.47 5.27 3.26
CA ILE A 215 -20.42 6.36 3.12
C ILE A 215 -20.11 7.42 4.18
N PRO A 216 -19.41 8.50 3.83
CA PRO A 216 -18.98 9.50 4.81
C PRO A 216 -20.14 10.36 5.34
N ARG A 217 -21.23 10.39 4.58
CA ARG A 217 -22.42 11.19 4.93
C ARG A 217 -23.63 10.63 4.19
N TRP A 218 -24.62 10.18 4.92
CA TRP A 218 -25.90 9.76 4.37
C TRP A 218 -26.71 10.97 3.92
N ALA A 219 -27.25 10.93 2.71
CA ALA A 219 -28.34 11.81 2.35
C ALA A 219 -29.59 11.38 3.14
N PRO A 220 -30.34 12.29 3.77
CA PRO A 220 -31.50 11.92 4.63
C PRO A 220 -32.51 10.99 3.95
N MET A 221 -32.70 11.15 2.63
CA MET A 221 -33.60 10.32 1.85
C MET A 221 -33.09 8.88 1.71
N LEU A 222 -31.79 8.71 1.41
CA LEU A 222 -31.16 7.39 1.29
C LEU A 222 -31.11 6.67 2.63
N LEU A 223 -30.77 7.38 3.72
CA LEU A 223 -30.81 6.85 5.06
C LEU A 223 -32.22 6.34 5.42
N LYS A 224 -33.26 7.12 5.09
CA LYS A 224 -34.64 6.72 5.31
C LYS A 224 -34.99 5.44 4.54
N MET A 225 -34.64 5.37 3.25
CA MET A 225 -34.88 4.18 2.42
C MET A 225 -34.20 2.92 2.97
N GLU A 226 -32.93 3.06 3.39
CA GLU A 226 -32.20 1.92 4.01
C GLU A 226 -32.81 1.51 5.34
N LEU A 227 -33.15 2.46 6.20
CA LEU A 227 -33.82 2.17 7.46
C LEU A 227 -35.21 1.53 7.24
N ASP A 228 -35.99 2.03 6.29
CA ASP A 228 -37.27 1.46 5.94
C ASP A 228 -37.10 0.02 5.43
N SER A 229 -36.10 -0.28 4.58
CA SER A 229 -35.81 -1.64 4.11
C SER A 229 -35.37 -2.59 5.21
N LEU A 230 -34.62 -2.11 6.20
CA LEU A 230 -34.16 -2.90 7.34
C LEU A 230 -35.25 -3.14 8.40
N LEU A 231 -36.08 -2.13 8.64
CA LEU A 231 -37.11 -2.16 9.68
C LEU A 231 -38.39 -2.88 9.24
N TRP A 232 -38.74 -2.84 7.95
CA TRP A 232 -40.01 -3.37 7.42
C TRP A 232 -39.85 -4.70 6.66
N ALA A 233 -38.64 -5.20 6.50
CA ALA A 233 -38.39 -6.48 5.84
C ALA A 233 -38.77 -7.70 6.72
N SER A 234 -38.98 -7.51 8.03
CA SER A 234 -39.49 -8.55 8.93
C SER A 234 -40.79 -8.09 9.57
N SER A 235 -41.78 -9.00 9.62
CA SER A 235 -43.06 -8.80 10.34
C SER A 235 -42.89 -8.71 11.86
N ASP A 236 -41.71 -8.94 12.38
CA ASP A 236 -41.39 -8.85 13.79
C ASP A 236 -40.89 -7.43 14.11
N HIS A 237 -41.66 -6.74 14.95
CA HIS A 237 -41.29 -5.41 15.44
C HIS A 237 -39.94 -5.50 16.15
N LEU A 238 -38.91 -4.94 15.51
CA LEU A 238 -37.66 -4.67 16.21
C LEU A 238 -37.99 -3.71 17.36
N PRO A 239 -37.58 -4.02 18.59
CA PRO A 239 -37.71 -3.05 19.68
C PRO A 239 -36.98 -1.77 19.24
N VAL A 240 -37.68 -0.63 19.35
CA VAL A 240 -37.17 0.69 19.00
C VAL A 240 -36.13 1.11 20.05
N SER A 241 -35.00 0.43 20.07
CA SER A 241 -33.77 1.05 20.47
C SER A 241 -33.20 1.62 19.18
N ALA A 242 -33.71 2.75 18.75
CA ALA A 242 -33.13 3.48 17.64
C ALA A 242 -31.63 3.61 17.88
N PRO A 243 -30.77 3.29 16.90
CA PRO A 243 -29.39 3.72 17.00
C PRO A 243 -29.45 5.23 17.22
N CYS A 244 -28.84 5.71 18.29
CA CYS A 244 -28.69 7.13 18.52
C CYS A 244 -27.98 7.70 17.28
N LEU A 245 -28.70 8.54 16.56
CA LEU A 245 -28.19 9.39 15.48
C LEU A 245 -27.21 10.41 16.03
#